data_0efdee47c36fcd03937a12781cebeabf
#
_entry.id   0efdee47c36fcd03937a12781cebeabf
#
_cell.length_a   1.000
_cell.length_b   1.000
_cell.length_c   1.000
_cell.angle_alpha   90.00
_cell.angle_beta   90.00
_cell.angle_gamma   90.00
#
_symmetry.space_group_name_H-M   'P 1'
#
loop_
_entity.id
_entity.type
_entity.pdbx_description
1 polymer ?
#
loop_
_entity_poly.entity_id
_entity_poly.type
_entity_poly.pdbx_seq_one_letter_code
_entity_poly.pdbx_strand_id
1 'polypeptide(L)'
;VDAGDIRVNQVEAFVIPESRIVMSGSNYKANIVLAAVDTTQRPLVFIGDKQLDNDRGIYEFGTGRAGTYDYTGYIEVPHGDGSIEKLPFSSSYTVIEPMASVSATMVNVLYAGINNPISIAVPGVPNSAISASMTNGTISRSGNGWIARPGKVGTNSVITVTANMSGRSQTVARTEFRVRKLPDPTPFISYKDAKGNPERYKGGRPFSKTLLMQANGIEAAIDDDMLNVAYKVLSFETVFFDSMGNAIPEVSSGSNFSERQRASFR
;
A
#
# COMPACT_ATOMS: atom_id res chain seq x y z
N VAL A 1 -17.01 70.82 -3.99
CA VAL A 1 -16.37 69.63 -4.59
C VAL A 1 -17.08 68.43 -3.99
N ASP A 2 -18.05 67.92 -4.75
CA ASP A 2 -18.78 66.68 -4.41
C ASP A 2 -17.81 65.50 -4.27
N ALA A 3 -17.71 64.93 -3.11
CA ALA A 3 -17.09 63.63 -2.94
C ALA A 3 -18.06 62.60 -3.52
N GLY A 4 -17.76 62.16 -4.74
CA GLY A 4 -18.55 61.16 -5.43
C GLY A 4 -18.63 59.90 -4.57
N ASP A 5 -19.84 59.55 -4.24
CA ASP A 5 -20.24 58.34 -3.56
C ASP A 5 -19.77 57.13 -4.38
N ILE A 6 -18.66 56.53 -4.00
CA ILE A 6 -18.22 55.25 -4.58
C ILE A 6 -19.14 54.19 -4.00
N ARG A 7 -20.26 53.96 -4.67
CA ARG A 7 -21.12 52.83 -4.38
C ARG A 7 -20.44 51.57 -4.94
N VAL A 8 -19.87 50.75 -4.09
CA VAL A 8 -19.53 49.36 -4.41
C VAL A 8 -20.85 48.61 -4.58
N ASN A 9 -21.32 48.51 -5.81
CA ASN A 9 -22.69 48.11 -6.15
C ASN A 9 -22.82 46.65 -6.59
N GLN A 10 -21.94 45.73 -6.16
CA GLN A 10 -22.18 44.32 -6.38
C GLN A 10 -21.75 43.52 -5.15
N VAL A 11 -22.76 43.05 -4.42
CA VAL A 11 -22.58 42.00 -3.41
C VAL A 11 -22.84 40.67 -4.10
N GLU A 12 -21.86 39.80 -4.10
CA GLU A 12 -21.98 38.48 -4.72
C GLU A 12 -21.79 37.39 -3.68
N ALA A 13 -22.51 36.26 -3.88
CA ALA A 13 -22.35 35.06 -3.08
C ALA A 13 -21.31 34.18 -3.71
N PHE A 14 -20.36 33.70 -2.92
CA PHE A 14 -19.30 32.78 -3.36
C PHE A 14 -19.37 31.46 -2.61
N VAL A 15 -19.11 30.37 -3.31
CA VAL A 15 -18.94 29.05 -2.73
C VAL A 15 -17.45 28.68 -2.76
N ILE A 16 -16.89 28.44 -1.59
CA ILE A 16 -15.49 28.05 -1.39
C ILE A 16 -15.47 26.63 -0.84
N PRO A 17 -15.36 25.58 -1.71
CA PRO A 17 -15.28 24.21 -1.25
C PRO A 17 -13.88 23.91 -0.69
N GLU A 18 -13.80 23.07 0.35
CA GLU A 18 -12.52 22.50 0.82
C GLU A 18 -11.89 21.60 -0.27
N SER A 19 -12.74 20.86 -0.98
CA SER A 19 -12.36 20.09 -2.19
C SER A 19 -13.57 19.98 -3.11
N ARG A 20 -13.32 20.02 -4.42
CA ARG A 20 -14.35 19.71 -5.43
C ARG A 20 -14.46 18.24 -5.76
N ILE A 21 -13.49 17.44 -5.32
CA ILE A 21 -13.47 15.99 -5.50
C ILE A 21 -13.41 15.36 -4.12
N VAL A 22 -14.37 14.49 -3.82
CA VAL A 22 -14.49 13.79 -2.55
C VAL A 22 -14.70 12.29 -2.79
N MET A 23 -14.29 11.47 -1.84
CA MET A 23 -14.51 10.03 -1.93
C MET A 23 -15.92 9.66 -1.45
N SER A 24 -16.49 8.63 -2.08
CA SER A 24 -17.71 8.00 -1.60
C SER A 24 -17.56 7.57 -0.13
N GLY A 25 -18.51 7.98 0.71
CA GLY A 25 -18.49 7.74 2.16
C GLY A 25 -17.74 8.79 2.98
N SER A 26 -17.06 9.77 2.39
CA SER A 26 -16.49 10.93 3.09
C SER A 26 -17.43 12.12 3.05
N ASN A 27 -17.12 13.19 3.81
CA ASN A 27 -17.93 14.41 3.83
C ASN A 27 -17.48 15.38 2.74
N TYR A 28 -18.45 15.99 2.07
CA TYR A 28 -18.26 17.23 1.30
C TYR A 28 -18.44 18.42 2.22
N LYS A 29 -17.57 19.44 2.08
CA LYS A 29 -17.65 20.67 2.87
C LYS A 29 -17.32 21.88 2.03
N ALA A 30 -18.16 22.91 2.13
CA ALA A 30 -17.96 24.19 1.47
C ALA A 30 -18.38 25.34 2.40
N ASN A 31 -17.67 26.46 2.26
CA ASN A 31 -18.06 27.72 2.89
C ASN A 31 -18.79 28.59 1.86
N ILE A 32 -19.97 29.10 2.24
CA ILE A 32 -20.76 30.00 1.42
C ILE A 32 -20.64 31.39 2.06
N VAL A 33 -20.03 32.30 1.32
CA VAL A 33 -19.62 33.63 1.82
C VAL A 33 -20.11 34.75 0.92
N LEU A 34 -20.27 35.93 1.49
CA LEU A 34 -20.53 37.18 0.77
C LEU A 34 -19.23 37.96 0.57
N ALA A 35 -19.08 38.60 -0.58
CA ALA A 35 -17.91 39.44 -0.90
C ALA A 35 -17.84 40.77 -0.14
N ALA A 36 -18.95 41.29 0.35
CA ALA A 36 -18.99 42.50 1.17
C ALA A 36 -20.15 42.43 2.18
N VAL A 37 -19.90 42.76 3.43
CA VAL A 37 -20.91 42.71 4.50
C VAL A 37 -20.96 44.05 5.24
N ASP A 38 -22.12 44.65 5.30
CA ASP A 38 -22.44 45.56 6.39
C ASP A 38 -22.79 44.71 7.62
N THR A 39 -22.02 44.85 8.69
CA THR A 39 -22.01 43.95 9.85
C THR A 39 -23.24 44.05 10.76
N THR A 40 -24.24 44.83 10.42
CA THR A 40 -25.42 45.09 11.25
C THR A 40 -26.51 44.03 11.16
N GLN A 41 -26.52 43.22 10.09
CA GLN A 41 -27.52 42.14 9.91
C GLN A 41 -26.89 40.85 9.42
N ARG A 42 -27.32 39.73 9.99
CA ARG A 42 -26.78 38.41 9.64
C ARG A 42 -27.48 37.87 8.39
N PRO A 43 -26.76 37.55 7.33
CA PRO A 43 -27.32 36.92 6.15
C PRO A 43 -27.73 35.46 6.46
N LEU A 44 -28.82 35.00 5.85
CA LEU A 44 -29.30 33.62 5.94
C LEU A 44 -28.94 32.89 4.66
N VAL A 45 -28.34 31.70 4.80
CA VAL A 45 -27.95 30.87 3.66
C VAL A 45 -28.93 29.74 3.44
N PHE A 46 -29.36 29.55 2.19
CA PHE A 46 -30.28 28.50 1.77
C PHE A 46 -29.62 27.63 0.71
N ILE A 47 -29.76 26.30 0.84
CA ILE A 47 -29.43 25.32 -0.18
C ILE A 47 -30.74 24.80 -0.76
N GLY A 48 -31.01 25.09 -2.03
CA GLY A 48 -32.37 24.96 -2.54
C GLY A 48 -33.31 25.81 -1.70
N ASP A 49 -34.35 25.21 -1.13
CA ASP A 49 -35.33 25.87 -0.25
C ASP A 49 -35.04 25.65 1.25
N LYS A 50 -33.95 24.95 1.59
CA LYS A 50 -33.63 24.61 2.98
C LYS A 50 -32.57 25.58 3.56
N GLN A 51 -32.93 26.26 4.65
CA GLN A 51 -31.97 27.08 5.38
C GLN A 51 -30.90 26.24 6.06
N LEU A 52 -29.65 26.72 6.04
CA LEU A 52 -28.56 26.12 6.82
C LEU A 52 -28.72 26.38 8.29
N ASP A 53 -28.52 25.37 9.12
CA ASP A 53 -28.67 25.43 10.58
C ASP A 53 -27.50 26.14 11.30
N ASN A 54 -26.61 26.80 10.55
CA ASN A 54 -25.47 27.54 11.12
C ASN A 54 -25.33 28.91 10.48
N ASP A 55 -24.84 29.83 11.29
CA ASP A 55 -24.62 31.24 10.92
C ASP A 55 -23.26 31.50 10.26
N ARG A 56 -22.45 30.41 10.02
CA ARG A 56 -21.12 30.51 9.41
C ARG A 56 -21.12 30.23 7.91
N GLY A 57 -22.27 29.88 7.33
CA GLY A 57 -22.38 29.52 5.93
C GLY A 57 -21.67 28.19 5.59
N ILE A 58 -21.48 27.30 6.56
CA ILE A 58 -20.84 26.01 6.37
C ILE A 58 -21.88 25.00 5.88
N TYR A 59 -21.70 24.48 4.68
CA TYR A 59 -22.48 23.40 4.10
C TYR A 59 -21.68 22.10 4.12
N GLU A 60 -22.07 21.17 4.98
CA GLU A 60 -21.39 19.88 5.17
C GLU A 60 -22.38 18.73 5.21
N PHE A 61 -22.07 17.65 4.48
CA PHE A 61 -22.89 16.43 4.47
C PHE A 61 -22.06 15.22 3.99
N GLY A 62 -22.51 14.02 4.35
CA GLY A 62 -21.87 12.77 3.91
C GLY A 62 -22.22 12.44 2.47
N THR A 63 -21.20 12.11 1.66
CA THR A 63 -21.37 11.72 0.27
C THR A 63 -21.69 10.23 0.14
N GLY A 64 -22.41 9.88 -0.94
CA GLY A 64 -22.82 8.51 -1.24
C GLY A 64 -22.22 8.00 -2.55
N ARG A 65 -23.07 7.71 -3.53
CA ARG A 65 -22.70 7.11 -4.82
C ARG A 65 -21.76 8.02 -5.63
N ALA A 66 -20.83 7.41 -6.38
CA ALA A 66 -19.99 8.14 -7.32
C ALA A 66 -20.80 8.85 -8.41
N GLY A 67 -20.34 10.03 -8.82
CA GLY A 67 -20.98 10.88 -9.81
C GLY A 67 -20.65 12.35 -9.58
N THR A 68 -21.06 13.19 -10.53
CA THR A 68 -20.99 14.65 -10.37
C THR A 68 -22.36 15.18 -10.01
N TYR A 69 -22.40 16.03 -9.00
CA TYR A 69 -23.63 16.57 -8.42
C TYR A 69 -23.55 18.10 -8.40
N ASP A 70 -24.59 18.72 -8.93
CA ASP A 70 -24.75 20.15 -8.88
C ASP A 70 -25.69 20.55 -7.74
N TYR A 71 -25.46 21.69 -7.13
CA TYR A 71 -26.38 22.28 -6.19
C TYR A 71 -26.45 23.80 -6.37
N THR A 72 -27.59 24.33 -6.02
CA THR A 72 -27.89 25.75 -6.07
C THR A 72 -28.41 26.23 -4.72
N GLY A 73 -28.31 27.50 -4.49
CA GLY A 73 -28.84 28.13 -3.31
C GLY A 73 -28.87 29.66 -3.44
N TYR A 74 -29.16 30.30 -2.37
CA TYR A 74 -29.12 31.75 -2.30
C TYR A 74 -28.81 32.23 -0.87
N ILE A 75 -28.27 33.41 -0.78
CA ILE A 75 -28.11 34.12 0.50
C ILE A 75 -29.17 35.21 0.56
N GLU A 76 -29.96 35.22 1.64
CA GLU A 76 -30.87 36.31 1.95
C GLU A 76 -30.14 37.39 2.75
N VAL A 77 -30.06 38.57 2.17
CA VAL A 77 -29.48 39.78 2.81
C VAL A 77 -30.59 40.75 3.15
N PRO A 78 -30.93 40.92 4.42
CA PRO A 78 -31.89 41.93 4.81
C PRO A 78 -31.27 43.32 4.72
N HIS A 79 -32.02 44.29 4.17
CA HIS A 79 -31.64 45.68 4.09
C HIS A 79 -32.31 46.50 5.22
N GLY A 80 -31.70 47.64 5.56
CA GLY A 80 -32.20 48.52 6.63
C GLY A 80 -33.57 49.12 6.36
N ASP A 81 -34.08 49.07 5.13
CA ASP A 81 -35.43 49.51 4.73
C ASP A 81 -36.51 48.42 4.88
N GLY A 82 -36.11 47.20 5.34
CA GLY A 82 -36.97 46.04 5.47
C GLY A 82 -37.11 45.19 4.25
N SER A 83 -36.45 45.53 3.15
CA SER A 83 -36.37 44.67 1.96
C SER A 83 -35.38 43.52 2.15
N ILE A 84 -35.58 42.41 1.44
CA ILE A 84 -34.71 41.25 1.45
C ILE A 84 -34.18 41.03 0.03
N GLU A 85 -32.88 41.06 -0.14
CA GLU A 85 -32.23 40.71 -1.40
C GLU A 85 -31.80 39.24 -1.39
N LYS A 86 -32.08 38.51 -2.49
CA LYS A 86 -31.65 37.14 -2.65
C LYS A 86 -30.51 37.07 -3.65
N LEU A 87 -29.35 36.67 -3.19
CA LEU A 87 -28.14 36.50 -4.00
C LEU A 87 -27.93 35.02 -4.33
N PRO A 88 -28.20 34.61 -5.58
CA PRO A 88 -28.09 33.21 -5.95
C PRO A 88 -26.64 32.76 -6.07
N PHE A 89 -26.39 31.49 -5.82
CA PHE A 89 -25.14 30.83 -6.11
C PHE A 89 -25.38 29.42 -6.65
N SER A 90 -24.39 28.89 -7.36
CA SER A 90 -24.35 27.50 -7.81
C SER A 90 -22.95 26.94 -7.63
N SER A 91 -22.87 25.65 -7.37
CA SER A 91 -21.59 24.93 -7.30
C SER A 91 -21.81 23.48 -7.64
N SER A 92 -20.70 22.74 -7.82
CA SER A 92 -20.72 21.32 -8.08
C SER A 92 -19.60 20.60 -7.32
N TYR A 93 -19.81 19.33 -7.06
CA TYR A 93 -18.80 18.44 -6.51
C TYR A 93 -18.85 17.07 -7.21
N THR A 94 -17.72 16.37 -7.25
CA THR A 94 -17.61 15.06 -7.84
C THR A 94 -17.26 14.05 -6.75
N VAL A 95 -18.06 12.99 -6.67
CA VAL A 95 -17.81 11.86 -5.79
C VAL A 95 -17.15 10.76 -6.61
N ILE A 96 -16.00 10.30 -6.18
CA ILE A 96 -15.27 9.18 -6.77
C ILE A 96 -15.34 7.96 -5.85
N GLU A 97 -15.38 6.76 -6.46
CA GLU A 97 -15.25 5.53 -5.67
C GLU A 97 -13.84 5.40 -5.13
N PRO A 98 -13.69 4.96 -3.86
CA PRO A 98 -12.37 4.68 -3.33
C PRO A 98 -11.77 3.49 -4.10
N MET A 99 -10.62 3.73 -4.72
CA MET A 99 -9.85 2.71 -5.41
C MET A 99 -8.67 2.31 -4.54
N ALA A 100 -8.52 1.00 -4.30
CA ALA A 100 -7.36 0.45 -3.61
C ALA A 100 -6.49 -0.35 -4.57
N SER A 101 -5.18 -0.21 -4.42
CA SER A 101 -4.21 -1.10 -5.05
C SER A 101 -3.62 -2.01 -4.00
N VAL A 102 -3.78 -3.32 -4.17
CA VAL A 102 -3.12 -4.35 -3.37
C VAL A 102 -2.13 -5.06 -4.26
N SER A 103 -0.87 -4.99 -3.89
CA SER A 103 0.22 -5.56 -4.66
C SER A 103 1.05 -6.46 -3.77
N ALA A 104 1.28 -7.71 -4.20
CA ALA A 104 2.32 -8.58 -3.67
C ALA A 104 3.58 -8.41 -4.51
N THR A 105 4.75 -8.45 -3.87
CA THR A 105 6.04 -8.39 -4.57
C THR A 105 6.29 -9.63 -5.46
N MET A 106 5.42 -10.63 -5.39
CA MET A 106 5.47 -11.90 -6.12
C MET A 106 4.16 -12.19 -6.87
N VAL A 107 3.74 -11.29 -7.72
CA VAL A 107 2.63 -11.37 -8.72
C VAL A 107 1.50 -12.35 -8.36
N ASN A 108 0.60 -11.97 -7.47
CA ASN A 108 -0.59 -12.74 -7.07
C ASN A 108 -0.31 -14.18 -6.56
N VAL A 109 0.89 -14.42 -6.07
CA VAL A 109 1.31 -15.65 -5.40
C VAL A 109 1.82 -15.29 -4.02
N LEU A 110 1.41 -16.08 -3.03
CA LEU A 110 1.97 -16.05 -1.67
C LEU A 110 2.64 -17.40 -1.40
N TYR A 111 3.79 -17.36 -0.76
CA TYR A 111 4.54 -18.57 -0.40
C TYR A 111 4.32 -18.91 1.07
N ALA A 112 3.88 -20.16 1.31
CA ALA A 112 3.69 -20.68 2.66
C ALA A 112 5.02 -20.81 3.40
N GLY A 113 5.00 -20.59 4.71
CA GLY A 113 6.17 -20.76 5.58
C GLY A 113 7.11 -19.55 5.66
N ILE A 114 6.86 -18.50 4.90
CA ILE A 114 7.66 -17.26 4.93
C ILE A 114 6.77 -16.02 5.08
N ASN A 115 7.41 -14.89 5.41
CA ASN A 115 6.80 -13.58 5.36
C ASN A 115 6.72 -13.10 3.91
N ASN A 116 5.52 -12.77 3.44
CA ASN A 116 5.31 -12.19 2.12
C ASN A 116 5.01 -10.70 2.31
N PRO A 117 5.89 -9.79 1.86
CA PRO A 117 5.66 -8.36 1.94
C PRO A 117 4.55 -7.95 0.96
N ILE A 118 3.59 -7.16 1.47
CA ILE A 118 2.45 -6.63 0.72
C ILE A 118 2.45 -5.12 0.82
N SER A 119 2.22 -4.45 -0.30
CA SER A 119 1.97 -3.02 -0.35
C SER A 119 0.49 -2.76 -0.55
N ILE A 120 -0.10 -1.92 0.29
CA ILE A 120 -1.50 -1.48 0.19
C ILE A 120 -1.53 0.03 0.18
N ALA A 121 -2.15 0.60 -0.85
CA ALA A 121 -2.39 2.03 -0.95
C ALA A 121 -3.83 2.30 -1.36
N VAL A 122 -4.48 3.24 -0.68
CA VAL A 122 -5.82 3.72 -1.02
C VAL A 122 -5.71 5.22 -1.25
N PRO A 123 -5.90 5.71 -2.48
CA PRO A 123 -5.77 7.12 -2.78
C PRO A 123 -6.66 7.99 -1.88
N GLY A 124 -6.08 9.05 -1.30
CA GLY A 124 -6.80 9.98 -0.42
C GLY A 124 -7.12 9.45 0.98
N VAL A 125 -6.69 8.24 1.34
CA VAL A 125 -6.86 7.67 2.68
C VAL A 125 -5.49 7.50 3.34
N PRO A 126 -5.27 8.09 4.54
CA PRO A 126 -4.03 7.91 5.25
C PRO A 126 -3.85 6.45 5.68
N ASN A 127 -2.60 5.97 5.70
CA ASN A 127 -2.30 4.58 6.08
C ASN A 127 -2.88 4.17 7.44
N SER A 128 -2.98 5.10 8.39
CA SER A 128 -3.57 4.85 9.72
C SER A 128 -5.04 4.46 9.67
N ALA A 129 -5.77 4.90 8.64
CA ALA A 129 -7.19 4.61 8.45
C ALA A 129 -7.45 3.35 7.59
N ILE A 130 -6.39 2.66 7.14
CA ILE A 130 -6.48 1.43 6.36
C ILE A 130 -6.33 0.24 7.30
N SER A 131 -7.17 -0.78 7.14
CA SER A 131 -7.02 -2.09 7.75
C SER A 131 -7.09 -3.19 6.69
N ALA A 132 -6.50 -4.34 6.97
CA ALA A 132 -6.54 -5.48 6.07
C ALA A 132 -6.81 -6.75 6.87
N SER A 133 -7.55 -7.66 6.27
CA SER A 133 -7.79 -9.01 6.75
C SER A 133 -7.49 -10.02 5.65
N MET A 134 -7.28 -11.28 6.04
CA MET A 134 -6.88 -12.32 5.10
C MET A 134 -7.56 -13.64 5.45
N THR A 135 -8.05 -14.35 4.45
CA THR A 135 -8.47 -15.74 4.57
C THR A 135 -7.26 -16.67 4.37
N ASN A 136 -7.32 -17.89 4.88
CA ASN A 136 -6.24 -18.87 4.77
C ASN A 136 -4.86 -18.28 5.15
N GLY A 137 -4.80 -17.65 6.33
CA GLY A 137 -3.57 -17.06 6.85
C GLY A 137 -3.81 -15.81 7.67
N THR A 138 -2.75 -15.06 7.91
CA THR A 138 -2.77 -13.81 8.67
C THR A 138 -2.06 -12.70 7.91
N ILE A 139 -2.56 -11.48 8.06
CA ILE A 139 -1.92 -10.26 7.56
C ILE A 139 -1.76 -9.28 8.70
N SER A 140 -0.60 -8.66 8.83
CA SER A 140 -0.29 -7.68 9.86
C SER A 140 0.51 -6.51 9.30
N ARG A 141 0.43 -5.35 9.96
CA ARG A 141 1.27 -4.21 9.63
C ARG A 141 2.73 -4.46 9.95
N SER A 142 3.61 -3.94 9.10
CA SER A 142 5.05 -3.93 9.32
C SER A 142 5.64 -2.65 8.74
N GLY A 143 5.98 -1.69 9.59
CA GLY A 143 6.39 -0.36 9.15
C GLY A 143 5.31 0.33 8.30
N ASN A 144 5.70 0.78 7.11
CA ASN A 144 4.78 1.39 6.15
C ASN A 144 4.05 0.38 5.25
N GLY A 145 4.35 -0.90 5.37
CA GLY A 145 3.76 -1.98 4.58
C GLY A 145 3.01 -3.00 5.42
N TRP A 146 2.82 -4.16 4.84
CA TRP A 146 2.11 -5.28 5.42
C TRP A 146 2.89 -6.56 5.20
N ILE A 147 2.72 -7.52 6.10
CA ILE A 147 3.27 -8.88 5.98
C ILE A 147 2.11 -9.86 5.96
N ALA A 148 1.99 -10.62 4.88
CA ALA A 148 1.08 -11.75 4.78
C ALA A 148 1.79 -13.06 5.07
N ARG A 149 1.15 -13.91 5.90
CA ARG A 149 1.59 -15.27 6.22
C ARG A 149 0.49 -16.24 5.84
N PRO A 150 0.53 -16.80 4.62
CA PRO A 150 -0.48 -17.74 4.19
C PRO A 150 -0.38 -19.06 4.95
N GLY A 151 -1.51 -19.74 5.07
CA GLY A 151 -1.64 -21.02 5.73
C GLY A 151 -1.42 -22.20 4.78
N LYS A 152 -2.53 -22.88 4.43
CA LYS A 152 -2.51 -24.12 3.65
C LYS A 152 -2.18 -23.89 2.18
N VAL A 153 -1.16 -24.59 1.67
CA VAL A 153 -0.81 -24.65 0.26
C VAL A 153 -1.95 -25.25 -0.57
N GLY A 154 -2.18 -24.75 -1.77
CA GLY A 154 -3.25 -25.18 -2.67
C GLY A 154 -4.62 -24.60 -2.35
N THR A 155 -4.76 -23.84 -1.26
CA THR A 155 -5.96 -23.06 -0.94
C THR A 155 -5.67 -21.59 -1.15
N ASN A 156 -6.49 -20.87 -1.92
CA ASN A 156 -6.28 -19.46 -2.17
C ASN A 156 -6.50 -18.63 -0.90
N SER A 157 -5.77 -17.53 -0.81
CA SER A 157 -5.93 -16.51 0.23
C SER A 157 -6.55 -15.26 -0.38
N VAL A 158 -7.56 -14.70 0.28
CA VAL A 158 -8.17 -13.44 -0.14
C VAL A 158 -7.78 -12.36 0.86
N ILE A 159 -7.11 -11.32 0.39
CA ILE A 159 -6.83 -10.13 1.18
C ILE A 159 -7.95 -9.13 0.94
N THR A 160 -8.62 -8.73 2.02
CA THR A 160 -9.68 -7.71 2.02
C THR A 160 -9.14 -6.45 2.68
N VAL A 161 -9.20 -5.34 1.97
CA VAL A 161 -8.77 -4.02 2.45
C VAL A 161 -9.98 -3.20 2.82
N THR A 162 -9.95 -2.60 3.99
CA THR A 162 -11.00 -1.75 4.52
C THR A 162 -10.42 -0.39 4.88
N ALA A 163 -11.11 0.68 4.48
CA ALA A 163 -10.76 2.05 4.81
C ALA A 163 -11.80 2.65 5.77
N ASN A 164 -11.34 3.35 6.80
CA ASN A 164 -12.20 4.12 7.68
C ASN A 164 -12.23 5.58 7.18
N MET A 165 -13.38 6.00 6.68
CA MET A 165 -13.61 7.33 6.15
C MET A 165 -14.76 8.00 6.92
N SER A 166 -14.47 9.12 7.56
CA SER A 166 -15.45 9.87 8.35
C SER A 166 -16.21 9.02 9.39
N GLY A 167 -15.50 8.11 10.07
CA GLY A 167 -16.08 7.23 11.10
C GLY A 167 -16.85 6.02 10.54
N ARG A 168 -16.85 5.82 9.22
CA ARG A 168 -17.46 4.65 8.57
C ARG A 168 -16.38 3.76 7.96
N SER A 169 -16.49 2.46 8.24
CA SER A 169 -15.59 1.44 7.68
C SER A 169 -16.18 0.90 6.38
N GLN A 170 -15.41 0.95 5.30
CA GLN A 170 -15.83 0.49 3.98
C GLN A 170 -14.78 -0.43 3.37
N THR A 171 -15.21 -1.57 2.82
CA THR A 171 -14.35 -2.44 2.02
C THR A 171 -14.06 -1.78 0.68
N VAL A 172 -12.77 -1.58 0.39
CA VAL A 172 -12.31 -0.87 -0.81
C VAL A 172 -11.61 -1.78 -1.82
N ALA A 173 -11.15 -2.96 -1.40
CA ALA A 173 -10.57 -3.96 -2.30
C ALA A 173 -10.66 -5.38 -1.73
N ARG A 174 -10.71 -6.36 -2.65
CA ARG A 174 -10.53 -7.78 -2.37
C ARG A 174 -9.64 -8.36 -3.47
N THR A 175 -8.52 -8.94 -3.07
CA THR A 175 -7.55 -9.51 -4.00
C THR A 175 -7.25 -10.96 -3.62
N GLU A 176 -7.34 -11.84 -4.60
CA GLU A 176 -7.09 -13.27 -4.42
C GLU A 176 -5.65 -13.60 -4.79
N PHE A 177 -5.02 -14.40 -3.95
CA PHE A 177 -3.66 -14.90 -4.11
C PHE A 177 -3.63 -16.42 -4.06
N ARG A 178 -2.87 -17.03 -4.95
CA ARG A 178 -2.57 -18.46 -4.89
C ARG A 178 -1.51 -18.72 -3.84
N VAL A 179 -1.75 -19.69 -2.97
CA VAL A 179 -0.76 -20.11 -1.97
C VAL A 179 0.02 -21.30 -2.51
N ARG A 180 1.34 -21.14 -2.62
CA ARG A 180 2.26 -22.15 -3.13
C ARG A 180 3.32 -22.54 -2.10
N LYS A 181 3.86 -23.73 -2.25
CA LYS A 181 5.09 -24.14 -1.54
C LYS A 181 6.25 -23.32 -2.09
N LEU A 182 7.15 -22.92 -1.22
CA LEU A 182 8.41 -22.34 -1.64
C LEU A 182 9.22 -23.37 -2.45
N PRO A 183 9.84 -23.00 -3.58
CA PRO A 183 10.75 -23.93 -4.30
C PRO A 183 11.85 -24.44 -3.38
N ASP A 184 12.26 -25.68 -3.58
CA ASP A 184 13.36 -26.26 -2.81
C ASP A 184 14.67 -25.54 -3.18
N PRO A 185 15.54 -25.22 -2.20
CA PRO A 185 16.81 -24.57 -2.48
C PRO A 185 17.78 -25.52 -3.18
N THR A 186 18.56 -24.99 -4.09
CA THR A 186 19.67 -25.72 -4.75
C THR A 186 20.96 -25.47 -3.97
N PRO A 187 21.68 -26.53 -3.54
CA PRO A 187 23.00 -26.36 -2.93
C PRO A 187 24.02 -25.97 -3.99
N PHE A 188 25.02 -25.19 -3.61
CA PHE A 188 26.11 -24.75 -4.47
C PHE A 188 27.37 -24.43 -3.68
N ILE A 189 28.50 -24.42 -4.42
CA ILE A 189 29.78 -23.88 -3.92
C ILE A 189 30.01 -22.53 -4.61
N SER A 190 30.19 -21.48 -3.82
CA SER A 190 30.58 -20.17 -4.33
C SER A 190 32.06 -20.13 -4.68
N TYR A 191 32.41 -19.64 -5.87
CA TYR A 191 33.79 -19.46 -6.30
C TYR A 191 33.91 -18.20 -7.18
N LYS A 192 35.16 -17.81 -7.49
CA LYS A 192 35.43 -16.77 -8.47
C LYS A 192 36.00 -17.40 -9.74
N ASP A 193 35.51 -16.95 -10.89
CA ASP A 193 36.05 -17.34 -12.18
C ASP A 193 37.44 -16.72 -12.41
N ALA A 194 38.08 -17.06 -13.55
CA ALA A 194 39.39 -16.54 -13.92
C ALA A 194 39.44 -15.02 -14.11
N LYS A 195 38.27 -14.36 -14.24
CA LYS A 195 38.12 -12.92 -14.37
C LYS A 195 37.78 -12.25 -13.04
N GLY A 196 37.60 -13.03 -11.96
CA GLY A 196 37.25 -12.58 -10.64
C GLY A 196 35.74 -12.40 -10.40
N ASN A 197 34.87 -12.78 -11.34
CA ASN A 197 33.44 -12.73 -11.17
C ASN A 197 32.94 -13.81 -10.21
N PRO A 198 31.92 -13.52 -9.36
CA PRO A 198 31.34 -14.52 -8.50
C PRO A 198 30.49 -15.52 -9.32
N GLU A 199 30.73 -16.78 -9.09
CA GLU A 199 30.06 -17.90 -9.75
C GLU A 199 29.59 -18.94 -8.74
N ARG A 200 28.62 -19.77 -9.14
CA ARG A 200 28.05 -20.86 -8.35
C ARG A 200 28.22 -22.18 -9.05
N TYR A 201 28.94 -23.12 -8.41
CA TYR A 201 29.00 -24.48 -8.85
C TYR A 201 27.87 -25.32 -8.24
N LYS A 202 26.98 -25.82 -9.07
CA LYS A 202 25.76 -26.55 -8.66
C LYS A 202 25.84 -28.05 -8.93
N GLY A 203 27.02 -28.56 -9.25
CA GLY A 203 27.23 -29.98 -9.61
C GLY A 203 27.08 -30.26 -11.10
N GLY A 204 26.96 -31.56 -11.45
CA GLY A 204 26.75 -32.03 -12.83
C GLY A 204 27.99 -32.06 -13.73
N ARG A 205 29.11 -31.52 -13.27
CA ARG A 205 30.42 -31.53 -13.98
C ARG A 205 31.57 -31.58 -12.98
N PRO A 206 32.79 -32.00 -13.41
CA PRO A 206 33.96 -31.93 -12.54
C PRO A 206 34.23 -30.50 -12.08
N PHE A 207 34.61 -30.35 -10.81
CA PHE A 207 35.00 -29.09 -10.23
C PHE A 207 36.51 -29.04 -9.97
N SER A 208 37.14 -27.91 -10.20
CA SER A 208 38.57 -27.76 -10.01
C SER A 208 38.98 -27.99 -8.55
N LYS A 209 39.97 -28.84 -8.30
CA LYS A 209 40.54 -29.09 -6.98
C LYS A 209 41.04 -27.79 -6.33
N THR A 210 41.69 -26.91 -7.09
CA THR A 210 42.20 -25.63 -6.62
C THR A 210 41.06 -24.73 -6.11
N LEU A 211 39.96 -24.66 -6.87
CA LEU A 211 38.78 -23.88 -6.47
C LEU A 211 38.09 -24.51 -5.26
N LEU A 212 38.01 -25.82 -5.17
CA LEU A 212 37.45 -26.53 -4.03
C LEU A 212 38.23 -26.24 -2.75
N MET A 213 39.56 -26.22 -2.81
CA MET A 213 40.42 -25.91 -1.69
C MET A 213 40.25 -24.44 -1.18
N GLN A 214 39.89 -23.55 -2.06
CA GLN A 214 39.62 -22.13 -1.73
C GLN A 214 38.19 -21.89 -1.19
N ALA A 215 37.26 -22.83 -1.47
CA ALA A 215 35.89 -22.70 -1.05
C ALA A 215 35.72 -22.88 0.45
N ASN A 216 34.75 -22.17 1.06
CA ASN A 216 34.48 -22.25 2.49
C ASN A 216 33.60 -23.48 2.84
N GLY A 217 32.69 -23.83 1.96
CA GLY A 217 31.71 -24.90 2.22
C GLY A 217 30.61 -24.91 1.15
N ILE A 218 29.42 -25.33 1.59
CA ILE A 218 28.21 -25.39 0.78
C ILE A 218 27.20 -24.36 1.25
N GLU A 219 26.66 -23.61 0.30
CA GLU A 219 25.56 -22.69 0.47
C GLU A 219 24.32 -23.23 -0.25
N ALA A 220 23.16 -22.67 0.05
CA ALA A 220 21.92 -23.06 -0.61
C ALA A 220 21.06 -21.82 -0.89
N ALA A 221 20.48 -21.76 -2.08
CA ALA A 221 19.57 -20.69 -2.48
C ALA A 221 18.52 -21.21 -3.45
N ILE A 222 17.39 -20.53 -3.52
CA ILE A 222 16.40 -20.75 -4.56
C ILE A 222 16.96 -20.16 -5.88
N ASP A 223 16.80 -20.88 -6.97
CA ASP A 223 17.19 -20.43 -8.32
C ASP A 223 16.15 -19.47 -8.92
N ASP A 224 15.78 -18.44 -8.16
CA ASP A 224 14.85 -17.40 -8.57
C ASP A 224 15.31 -16.09 -7.91
N ASP A 225 15.79 -15.15 -8.72
CA ASP A 225 16.31 -13.85 -8.26
C ASP A 225 15.23 -12.98 -7.63
N MET A 226 13.94 -13.27 -7.86
CA MET A 226 12.82 -12.57 -7.25
C MET A 226 12.49 -13.06 -5.84
N LEU A 227 13.03 -14.23 -5.43
CA LEU A 227 12.81 -14.82 -4.12
C LEU A 227 14.06 -14.66 -3.24
N ASN A 228 14.11 -13.58 -2.49
CA ASN A 228 15.21 -13.34 -1.54
C ASN A 228 14.93 -14.04 -0.21
N VAL A 229 15.15 -15.36 -0.17
CA VAL A 229 15.01 -16.18 1.02
C VAL A 229 16.37 -16.71 1.43
N ALA A 230 16.77 -16.41 2.66
CA ALA A 230 18.01 -16.91 3.23
C ALA A 230 17.83 -18.36 3.74
N TYR A 231 18.69 -19.27 3.29
CA TYR A 231 18.79 -20.64 3.78
C TYR A 231 20.05 -20.84 4.59
N LYS A 232 19.96 -21.70 5.59
CA LYS A 232 21.10 -22.15 6.39
C LYS A 232 21.33 -23.63 6.11
N VAL A 233 22.51 -23.98 5.62
CA VAL A 233 22.93 -25.37 5.51
C VAL A 233 23.29 -25.89 6.90
N LEU A 234 22.59 -26.94 7.33
CA LEU A 234 22.77 -27.53 8.66
C LEU A 234 23.91 -28.55 8.69
N SER A 235 24.03 -29.35 7.63
CA SER A 235 25.09 -30.32 7.42
C SER A 235 25.10 -30.78 5.97
N PHE A 236 26.21 -31.36 5.53
CA PHE A 236 26.36 -32.06 4.30
C PHE A 236 27.43 -33.17 4.45
N GLU A 237 27.41 -34.15 3.58
CA GLU A 237 28.35 -35.23 3.58
C GLU A 237 29.26 -35.16 2.33
N THR A 238 30.53 -35.40 2.51
CA THR A 238 31.49 -35.63 1.45
C THR A 238 31.90 -37.08 1.45
N VAL A 239 31.96 -37.70 0.28
CA VAL A 239 32.41 -39.08 0.14
C VAL A 239 33.69 -39.08 -0.67
N PHE A 240 34.76 -39.62 -0.06
CA PHE A 240 36.04 -39.86 -0.70
C PHE A 240 36.22 -41.35 -0.94
N PHE A 241 37.07 -41.69 -1.89
CA PHE A 241 37.40 -43.07 -2.16
C PHE A 241 38.88 -43.27 -1.89
N ASP A 242 39.22 -44.31 -1.13
CA ASP A 242 40.61 -44.71 -0.92
C ASP A 242 41.21 -45.38 -2.15
N SER A 243 42.50 -45.73 -2.07
CA SER A 243 43.19 -46.38 -3.18
C SER A 243 42.66 -47.79 -3.54
N MET A 244 41.85 -48.38 -2.65
CA MET A 244 41.18 -49.67 -2.87
C MET A 244 39.73 -49.51 -3.35
N GLY A 245 39.25 -48.25 -3.48
CA GLY A 245 37.89 -47.92 -3.90
C GLY A 245 36.85 -47.96 -2.80
N ASN A 246 37.25 -48.01 -1.53
CA ASN A 246 36.31 -47.94 -0.42
C ASN A 246 35.84 -46.50 -0.19
N ALA A 247 34.54 -46.35 0.03
CA ALA A 247 33.96 -45.04 0.34
C ALA A 247 34.27 -44.61 1.78
N ILE A 248 34.76 -43.41 1.94
CA ILE A 248 35.02 -42.77 3.24
C ILE A 248 34.11 -41.54 3.37
N PRO A 249 32.97 -41.67 4.05
CA PRO A 249 32.06 -40.52 4.27
C PRO A 249 32.58 -39.64 5.40
N GLU A 250 32.47 -38.33 5.21
CA GLU A 250 32.73 -37.31 6.25
C GLU A 250 31.61 -36.29 6.28
N VAL A 251 31.04 -36.11 7.47
CA VAL A 251 29.90 -35.20 7.66
C VAL A 251 30.38 -33.85 8.21
N SER A 252 29.89 -32.77 7.63
CA SER A 252 30.13 -31.42 8.14
C SER A 252 29.24 -31.10 9.36
N SER A 253 29.68 -30.13 10.15
CA SER A 253 28.85 -29.47 11.14
C SER A 253 28.54 -28.05 10.67
N GLY A 254 27.37 -27.85 10.05
CA GLY A 254 27.01 -26.58 9.42
C GLY A 254 27.43 -26.52 7.94
N SER A 255 27.54 -25.29 7.42
CA SER A 255 27.80 -24.98 6.01
C SER A 255 29.28 -25.10 5.59
N ASN A 256 30.20 -25.06 6.54
CA ASN A 256 31.65 -25.06 6.27
C ASN A 256 32.22 -26.45 6.17
N PHE A 257 33.23 -26.65 5.30
CA PHE A 257 34.02 -27.86 5.29
C PHE A 257 34.74 -28.07 6.63
N SER A 258 34.66 -29.28 7.18
CA SER A 258 35.43 -29.68 8.36
C SER A 258 36.93 -29.77 8.03
N GLU A 259 37.77 -29.80 9.06
CA GLU A 259 39.23 -29.97 8.89
C GLU A 259 39.55 -31.34 8.23
N ARG A 260 38.80 -32.40 8.54
CA ARG A 260 38.93 -33.71 7.92
C ARG A 260 38.57 -33.68 6.43
N GLN A 261 37.46 -33.02 6.10
CA GLN A 261 37.07 -32.82 4.71
C GLN A 261 38.15 -32.03 3.93
N ARG A 262 38.65 -30.93 4.52
CA ARG A 262 39.74 -30.14 3.91
C ARG A 262 41.03 -30.92 3.75
N ALA A 263 41.37 -31.79 4.69
CA ALA A 263 42.55 -32.68 4.59
C ALA A 263 42.41 -33.65 3.42
N SER A 264 41.23 -34.14 3.17
CA SER A 264 40.95 -35.07 2.04
C SER A 264 40.95 -34.40 0.66
N PHE A 265 40.92 -33.06 0.57
CA PHE A 265 41.08 -32.31 -0.68
C PHE A 265 42.56 -32.23 -1.12
N ARG A 266 43.53 -32.47 -0.23
CA ARG A 266 44.96 -32.38 -0.50
C ARG A 266 45.48 -33.66 -1.10
#